data_41e3701706a48dcf53712e3b9ad18bf0
#
_entry.id   41e3701706a48dcf53712e3b9ad18bf0
#
_cell.length_a   1.000
_cell.length_b   1.000
_cell.length_c   1.000
_cell.angle_alpha   90.00
_cell.angle_beta   90.00
_cell.angle_gamma   90.00
#
_symmetry.space_group_name_H-M   'P 1'
#
loop_
_entity.id
_entity.type
_entity.pdbx_description
1 polymer ?
#
loop_
_entity_poly.entity_id
_entity_poly.type
_entity_poly.pdbx_seq_one_letter_code
_entity_poly.pdbx_strand_id
1 'polypeptide(L)'
;MTTSSKKKKDKKKDFQKPKLRVGKAAPKAANATSTSFKAKSISLKQQALSAIAPTLEAQCVHHLGLLDHKADKQRQESLAFLTSAITGITPGTPLPQPASVIIPAVQRLILDPSNAVRQQLLKLLKILPENDVATHADQLLLHTRAGMTHLSVQIRTFALEVLQWLVRVAGDEVVSCAGGWVKMLKCFLSLLIWKSEGEGKWSQAKSYGKSDAKLQVKQMDALTAFLRAGLYHAQVVSISNDSNFPLWQTEHHMLSERSNVYAHLNLFSATRDEEAEMFEDREDRQRVFNDRAEPAVVTGLEQALKAGGEMGRAAAQLRKVVRDGMADFHREEIIV
;
A
#
# COMPACT_ATOMS: atom_id res chain seq x y z
N MET A 1 -36.61 36.51 -69.39
CA MET A 1 -35.71 36.09 -68.31
C MET A 1 -34.36 36.74 -68.53
N THR A 2 -34.06 37.82 -67.79
CA THR A 2 -32.78 38.54 -67.86
C THR A 2 -31.70 37.82 -67.07
N THR A 3 -30.76 37.18 -67.73
CA THR A 3 -29.60 36.59 -67.08
C THR A 3 -28.75 37.68 -66.42
N SER A 4 -28.58 37.60 -65.12
CA SER A 4 -27.83 38.53 -64.32
C SER A 4 -26.47 38.87 -64.95
N SER A 5 -26.08 40.15 -64.93
CA SER A 5 -24.81 40.66 -65.45
C SER A 5 -23.58 39.96 -64.87
N LYS A 6 -23.73 39.42 -63.72
CA LYS A 6 -22.70 38.61 -63.00
C LYS A 6 -22.47 37.26 -63.74
N LYS A 7 -23.53 36.55 -64.15
CA LYS A 7 -23.39 35.28 -64.90
C LYS A 7 -22.80 35.51 -66.33
N LYS A 8 -23.02 36.65 -66.93
CA LYS A 8 -22.36 36.99 -68.21
C LYS A 8 -20.90 37.31 -68.08
N LYS A 9 -20.49 37.92 -66.97
CA LYS A 9 -19.04 38.17 -66.64
C LYS A 9 -18.29 36.87 -66.30
N ASP A 10 -18.91 35.97 -65.60
CA ASP A 10 -18.30 34.70 -65.26
C ASP A 10 -18.12 33.80 -66.50
N LYS A 11 -19.11 33.70 -67.39
CA LYS A 11 -18.97 33.00 -68.69
C LYS A 11 -17.89 33.60 -69.58
N LYS A 12 -17.65 34.92 -69.55
CA LYS A 12 -16.57 35.55 -70.31
C LYS A 12 -15.20 35.22 -69.75
N LYS A 13 -15.09 35.01 -68.47
CA LYS A 13 -13.82 34.59 -67.82
C LYS A 13 -13.47 33.13 -68.14
N ASP A 14 -14.45 32.23 -68.22
CA ASP A 14 -14.23 30.81 -68.54
C ASP A 14 -13.65 30.55 -69.91
N PHE A 15 -13.94 31.47 -70.92
CA PHE A 15 -13.45 31.32 -72.29
C PHE A 15 -12.20 32.17 -72.59
N GLN A 16 -11.64 32.92 -71.67
CA GLN A 16 -10.38 33.65 -71.87
C GLN A 16 -9.20 32.72 -71.74
N LYS A 17 -8.39 32.59 -72.82
CA LYS A 17 -7.08 31.84 -72.67
C LYS A 17 -6.21 32.53 -71.65
N PRO A 18 -5.78 31.84 -70.62
CA PRO A 18 -4.90 32.42 -69.63
C PRO A 18 -3.58 32.79 -70.29
N LYS A 19 -3.09 34.02 -70.07
CA LYS A 19 -1.76 34.45 -70.50
C LYS A 19 -0.74 33.74 -69.66
N LEU A 20 -0.03 32.77 -70.24
CA LEU A 20 1.08 32.09 -69.59
C LEU A 20 2.27 33.07 -69.38
N ARG A 21 2.66 33.30 -68.17
CA ARG A 21 3.89 34.02 -67.85
C ARG A 21 4.97 32.98 -67.61
N VAL A 22 6.16 33.25 -68.16
CA VAL A 22 7.34 32.37 -67.92
C VAL A 22 7.61 32.21 -66.44
N GLY A 23 7.70 30.97 -65.96
CA GLY A 23 7.96 30.66 -64.58
C GLY A 23 6.74 30.57 -63.65
N LYS A 24 5.51 30.76 -64.10
CA LYS A 24 4.31 30.53 -63.26
C LYS A 24 3.37 29.50 -63.88
N ALA A 25 2.95 28.54 -63.09
CA ALA A 25 1.93 27.58 -63.51
C ALA A 25 0.62 28.32 -63.88
N ALA A 26 -0.08 27.85 -64.92
CA ALA A 26 -1.38 28.40 -65.28
C ALA A 26 -2.38 28.28 -64.11
N PRO A 27 -3.15 29.33 -63.78
CA PRO A 27 -4.16 29.21 -62.75
C PRO A 27 -5.21 28.17 -63.20
N LYS A 28 -5.56 27.30 -62.28
CA LYS A 28 -6.60 26.28 -62.51
C LYS A 28 -7.94 26.99 -62.79
N ALA A 29 -8.73 26.47 -63.73
CA ALA A 29 -10.11 26.99 -63.99
C ALA A 29 -10.94 26.85 -62.71
N ALA A 30 -11.88 27.78 -62.46
CA ALA A 30 -12.69 27.81 -61.26
C ALA A 30 -13.56 26.53 -61.00
N ASN A 31 -13.77 25.79 -62.12
CA ASN A 31 -14.52 24.53 -62.15
C ASN A 31 -13.59 23.28 -62.27
N ALA A 32 -12.28 23.44 -62.11
CA ALA A 32 -11.35 22.32 -62.18
C ALA A 32 -11.52 21.40 -60.99
N THR A 33 -12.05 20.22 -61.27
CA THR A 33 -12.05 19.12 -60.27
C THR A 33 -10.67 18.48 -60.24
N SER A 34 -10.05 18.37 -59.06
CA SER A 34 -8.77 17.66 -58.92
C SER A 34 -9.03 16.16 -59.03
N THR A 35 -8.57 15.57 -60.12
CA THR A 35 -8.60 14.10 -60.32
C THR A 35 -7.32 13.43 -59.88
N SER A 36 -6.38 14.17 -59.28
CA SER A 36 -5.17 13.59 -58.69
C SER A 36 -5.50 12.93 -57.36
N PHE A 37 -5.89 11.68 -57.39
CA PHE A 37 -5.92 10.83 -56.22
C PHE A 37 -4.46 10.46 -55.88
N LYS A 38 -3.90 11.11 -54.88
CA LYS A 38 -2.80 10.51 -54.17
C LYS A 38 -3.46 9.41 -53.29
N ALA A 39 -3.34 8.17 -53.72
CA ALA A 39 -3.59 7.04 -52.86
C ALA A 39 -2.66 7.22 -51.66
N LYS A 40 -3.15 7.76 -50.53
CA LYS A 40 -2.51 7.54 -49.25
C LYS A 40 -2.62 6.05 -49.07
N SER A 41 -1.49 5.33 -49.20
CA SER A 41 -1.46 3.99 -48.71
C SER A 41 -1.89 4.08 -47.25
N ILE A 42 -3.03 3.54 -46.93
CA ILE A 42 -3.42 3.27 -45.55
C ILE A 42 -2.46 2.15 -45.16
N SER A 43 -1.25 2.50 -44.73
CA SER A 43 -0.43 1.55 -43.98
C SER A 43 -1.20 1.30 -42.72
N LEU A 44 -1.97 0.24 -42.70
CA LEU A 44 -2.54 -0.31 -41.47
C LEU A 44 -1.34 -0.65 -40.60
N LYS A 45 -1.04 0.19 -39.62
CA LYS A 45 -0.04 -0.08 -38.58
C LYS A 45 -0.37 -1.35 -37.80
N GLN A 46 -1.51 -1.97 -38.07
CA GLN A 46 -1.96 -3.26 -37.52
C GLN A 46 -1.00 -4.42 -37.81
N GLN A 47 -0.20 -4.38 -38.86
CA GLN A 47 0.79 -5.42 -39.17
C GLN A 47 2.03 -5.35 -38.26
N ALA A 48 2.20 -4.25 -37.53
CA ALA A 48 3.30 -4.07 -36.58
C ALA A 48 2.81 -3.94 -35.12
N LEU A 49 1.64 -4.50 -34.80
CA LEU A 49 1.04 -4.42 -33.44
C LEU A 49 2.01 -4.98 -32.37
N SER A 50 2.72 -6.05 -32.65
CA SER A 50 3.72 -6.61 -31.74
C SER A 50 4.97 -5.73 -31.56
N ALA A 51 5.36 -4.96 -32.57
CA ALA A 51 6.54 -4.09 -32.53
C ALA A 51 6.27 -2.72 -31.85
N ILE A 52 4.99 -2.34 -31.72
CA ILE A 52 4.55 -1.04 -31.15
C ILE A 52 3.83 -1.24 -29.82
N ALA A 53 3.49 -2.47 -29.46
CA ALA A 53 2.85 -2.75 -28.18
C ALA A 53 3.81 -2.35 -27.04
N PRO A 54 3.36 -1.56 -26.05
CA PRO A 54 4.18 -1.22 -24.90
C PRO A 54 4.57 -2.50 -24.14
N THR A 55 5.80 -2.54 -23.69
CA THR A 55 6.29 -3.66 -22.84
C THR A 55 5.44 -3.78 -21.58
N LEU A 56 5.41 -4.96 -20.98
CA LEU A 56 4.68 -5.17 -19.72
C LEU A 56 5.16 -4.21 -18.63
N GLU A 57 6.47 -3.94 -18.58
CA GLU A 57 7.05 -2.96 -17.66
C GLU A 57 6.50 -1.55 -17.88
N ALA A 58 6.44 -1.09 -19.13
CA ALA A 58 5.90 0.23 -19.47
C ALA A 58 4.39 0.31 -19.13
N GLN A 59 3.65 -0.77 -19.34
CA GLN A 59 2.24 -0.85 -18.92
C GLN A 59 2.10 -0.79 -17.39
N CYS A 60 2.93 -1.49 -16.65
CA CYS A 60 2.93 -1.43 -15.19
C CYS A 60 3.23 -0.02 -14.67
N VAL A 61 4.24 0.67 -15.21
CA VAL A 61 4.55 2.07 -14.87
C VAL A 61 3.35 2.98 -15.15
N HIS A 62 2.70 2.82 -16.31
CA HIS A 62 1.50 3.58 -16.63
C HIS A 62 0.38 3.36 -15.61
N HIS A 63 0.09 2.10 -15.26
CA HIS A 63 -0.96 1.78 -14.29
C HIS A 63 -0.59 2.21 -12.86
N LEU A 64 0.68 2.21 -12.49
CA LEU A 64 1.13 2.79 -11.20
C LEU A 64 0.84 4.30 -11.17
N GLY A 65 1.08 5.03 -12.27
CA GLY A 65 0.73 6.45 -12.38
C GLY A 65 -0.78 6.73 -12.30
N LEU A 66 -1.62 5.80 -12.74
CA LEU A 66 -3.09 5.93 -12.66
C LEU A 66 -3.67 5.69 -11.26
N LEU A 67 -2.89 5.22 -10.29
CA LEU A 67 -3.35 5.04 -8.91
C LEU A 67 -3.70 6.35 -8.21
N ASP A 68 -3.25 7.49 -8.75
CA ASP A 68 -3.62 8.84 -8.27
C ASP A 68 -4.85 9.43 -8.95
N HIS A 69 -5.46 8.71 -9.86
CA HIS A 69 -6.58 9.23 -10.62
C HIS A 69 -7.80 9.50 -9.73
N LYS A 70 -8.57 10.57 -10.02
CA LYS A 70 -9.76 10.95 -9.24
C LYS A 70 -10.86 9.88 -9.25
N ALA A 71 -11.08 9.21 -10.38
CA ALA A 71 -12.10 8.19 -10.51
C ALA A 71 -11.66 6.89 -9.85
N ASP A 72 -12.48 6.37 -8.95
CA ASP A 72 -12.27 5.12 -8.24
C ASP A 72 -12.21 3.90 -9.16
N LYS A 73 -13.03 3.88 -10.22
CA LYS A 73 -12.99 2.82 -11.24
C LYS A 73 -11.62 2.70 -11.89
N GLN A 74 -11.01 3.86 -12.25
CA GLN A 74 -9.70 3.87 -12.89
C GLN A 74 -8.62 3.33 -11.95
N ARG A 75 -8.66 3.70 -10.66
CA ARG A 75 -7.74 3.15 -9.65
C ARG A 75 -7.95 1.65 -9.46
N GLN A 76 -9.22 1.21 -9.40
CA GLN A 76 -9.55 -0.21 -9.27
C GLN A 76 -9.07 -1.03 -10.49
N GLU A 77 -9.33 -0.55 -11.71
CA GLU A 77 -8.90 -1.20 -12.95
C GLU A 77 -7.37 -1.28 -13.04
N SER A 78 -6.68 -0.22 -12.63
CA SER A 78 -5.21 -0.21 -12.58
C SER A 78 -4.65 -1.22 -11.59
N LEU A 79 -5.23 -1.33 -10.39
CA LEU A 79 -4.86 -2.37 -9.43
C LEU A 79 -5.18 -3.78 -9.95
N ALA A 80 -6.29 -3.95 -10.65
CA ALA A 80 -6.66 -5.24 -11.25
C ALA A 80 -5.67 -5.65 -12.35
N PHE A 81 -5.25 -4.67 -13.17
CA PHE A 81 -4.21 -4.91 -14.18
C PHE A 81 -2.90 -5.34 -13.52
N LEU A 82 -2.41 -4.60 -12.52
CA LEU A 82 -1.18 -4.94 -11.80
C LEU A 82 -1.28 -6.33 -11.15
N THR A 83 -2.43 -6.66 -10.56
CA THR A 83 -2.69 -7.98 -9.99
C THR A 83 -2.57 -9.07 -11.06
N SER A 84 -3.22 -8.91 -12.21
CA SER A 84 -3.17 -9.90 -13.29
C SER A 84 -1.78 -10.00 -13.93
N ALA A 85 -1.08 -8.88 -14.08
CA ALA A 85 0.27 -8.84 -14.61
C ALA A 85 1.24 -9.63 -13.72
N ILE A 86 1.18 -9.45 -12.41
CA ILE A 86 2.03 -10.16 -11.44
C ILE A 86 1.65 -11.64 -11.37
N THR A 87 0.36 -11.97 -11.35
CA THR A 87 -0.10 -13.37 -11.32
C THR A 87 0.30 -14.15 -12.57
N GLY A 88 0.39 -13.49 -13.72
CA GLY A 88 0.78 -14.10 -14.99
C GLY A 88 2.28 -14.40 -15.13
N ILE A 89 3.09 -14.00 -14.16
CA ILE A 89 4.54 -14.23 -14.18
C ILE A 89 4.84 -15.68 -13.78
N THR A 90 5.75 -16.30 -14.50
CA THR A 90 6.23 -17.64 -14.14
C THR A 90 7.07 -17.57 -12.86
N PRO A 91 6.93 -18.55 -11.95
CA PRO A 91 7.75 -18.62 -10.74
C PRO A 91 9.24 -18.53 -11.06
N GLY A 92 9.97 -17.67 -10.35
CA GLY A 92 11.41 -17.44 -10.56
C GLY A 92 11.76 -16.32 -11.55
N THR A 93 10.78 -15.71 -12.22
CA THR A 93 11.01 -14.51 -13.02
C THR A 93 10.88 -13.25 -12.16
N PRO A 94 11.75 -12.24 -12.34
CA PRO A 94 11.64 -10.98 -11.59
C PRO A 94 10.31 -10.28 -11.90
N LEU A 95 9.82 -9.51 -10.92
CA LEU A 95 8.63 -8.67 -11.08
C LEU A 95 8.85 -7.62 -12.20
N PRO A 96 7.82 -7.23 -12.97
CA PRO A 96 7.93 -6.23 -14.03
C PRO A 96 8.28 -4.84 -13.48
N GLN A 97 7.99 -4.60 -12.21
CA GLN A 97 8.48 -3.46 -11.44
C GLN A 97 8.90 -3.96 -10.06
N PRO A 98 9.99 -3.47 -9.48
CA PRO A 98 10.43 -3.90 -8.16
C PRO A 98 9.41 -3.51 -7.08
N ALA A 99 9.33 -4.29 -6.02
CA ALA A 99 8.45 -4.05 -4.89
C ALA A 99 8.70 -2.67 -4.24
N SER A 100 9.95 -2.20 -4.26
CA SER A 100 10.35 -0.86 -3.81
C SER A 100 9.66 0.30 -4.55
N VAL A 101 9.16 0.05 -5.76
CA VAL A 101 8.36 1.02 -6.54
C VAL A 101 6.87 0.77 -6.35
N ILE A 102 6.45 -0.51 -6.32
CA ILE A 102 5.03 -0.87 -6.21
C ILE A 102 4.49 -0.47 -4.83
N ILE A 103 5.14 -0.88 -3.74
CA ILE A 103 4.62 -0.70 -2.37
C ILE A 103 4.43 0.77 -2.00
N PRO A 104 5.39 1.68 -2.21
CA PRO A 104 5.17 3.11 -1.96
C PRO A 104 4.03 3.74 -2.77
N ALA A 105 3.79 3.25 -3.99
CA ALA A 105 2.69 3.74 -4.81
C ALA A 105 1.32 3.28 -4.31
N VAL A 106 1.21 2.05 -3.80
CA VAL A 106 -0.09 1.46 -3.41
C VAL A 106 -0.45 1.67 -1.93
N GLN A 107 0.51 1.86 -1.03
CA GLN A 107 0.29 1.91 0.42
C GLN A 107 -0.75 2.97 0.84
N ARG A 108 -0.78 4.12 0.17
CA ARG A 108 -1.76 5.19 0.45
C ARG A 108 -3.21 4.79 0.15
N LEU A 109 -3.42 3.82 -0.74
CA LEU A 109 -4.76 3.31 -1.07
C LEU A 109 -5.38 2.48 0.07
N ILE A 110 -4.64 2.20 1.14
CA ILE A 110 -5.19 1.67 2.40
C ILE A 110 -6.26 2.62 2.96
N LEU A 111 -6.08 3.93 2.74
CA LEU A 111 -7.00 4.98 3.19
C LEU A 111 -8.02 5.39 2.12
N ASP A 112 -8.08 4.71 0.99
CA ASP A 112 -8.98 5.07 -0.11
C ASP A 112 -10.45 5.04 0.35
N PRO A 113 -11.27 6.02 0.00
CA PRO A 113 -12.70 6.03 0.34
C PRO A 113 -13.48 4.89 -0.30
N SER A 114 -13.08 4.42 -1.50
CA SER A 114 -13.77 3.34 -2.22
C SER A 114 -13.40 1.97 -1.66
N ASN A 115 -14.39 1.21 -1.21
CA ASN A 115 -14.18 -0.16 -0.74
C ASN A 115 -13.68 -1.09 -1.85
N ALA A 116 -14.12 -0.88 -3.10
CA ALA A 116 -13.71 -1.68 -4.24
C ALA A 116 -12.19 -1.55 -4.51
N VAL A 117 -11.66 -0.33 -4.40
CA VAL A 117 -10.22 -0.05 -4.53
C VAL A 117 -9.45 -0.75 -3.41
N ARG A 118 -9.90 -0.60 -2.16
CA ARG A 118 -9.25 -1.23 -0.99
C ARG A 118 -9.21 -2.77 -1.09
N GLN A 119 -10.33 -3.39 -1.50
CA GLN A 119 -10.37 -4.85 -1.66
C GLN A 119 -9.45 -5.33 -2.79
N GLN A 120 -9.36 -4.58 -3.87
CA GLN A 120 -8.44 -4.90 -4.97
C GLN A 120 -6.97 -4.70 -4.54
N LEU A 121 -6.69 -3.66 -3.74
CA LEU A 121 -5.38 -3.47 -3.13
C LEU A 121 -4.96 -4.69 -2.28
N LEU A 122 -5.84 -5.19 -1.41
CA LEU A 122 -5.52 -6.35 -0.57
C LEU A 122 -5.24 -7.61 -1.42
N LYS A 123 -5.92 -7.78 -2.55
CA LYS A 123 -5.62 -8.86 -3.49
C LYS A 123 -4.21 -8.72 -4.07
N LEU A 124 -3.85 -7.50 -4.49
CA LEU A 124 -2.51 -7.22 -5.02
C LEU A 124 -1.43 -7.50 -3.95
N LEU A 125 -1.60 -6.99 -2.74
CA LEU A 125 -0.64 -7.19 -1.65
C LEU A 125 -0.40 -8.67 -1.32
N LYS A 126 -1.45 -9.51 -1.39
CA LYS A 126 -1.36 -10.96 -1.12
C LYS A 126 -0.60 -11.76 -2.17
N ILE A 127 -0.36 -11.19 -3.34
CA ILE A 127 0.35 -11.85 -4.45
C ILE A 127 1.82 -11.47 -4.47
N LEU A 128 2.18 -10.35 -3.81
CA LEU A 128 3.57 -9.93 -3.71
C LEU A 128 4.39 -10.96 -2.91
N PRO A 129 5.68 -11.16 -3.26
CA PRO A 129 6.57 -12.01 -2.51
C PRO A 129 6.67 -11.58 -1.03
N GLU A 130 6.65 -12.54 -0.13
CA GLU A 130 6.66 -12.26 1.32
C GLU A 130 7.91 -11.50 1.76
N ASN A 131 9.08 -11.85 1.22
CA ASN A 131 10.33 -11.18 1.51
C ASN A 131 10.31 -9.70 1.10
N ASP A 132 9.72 -9.39 -0.06
CA ASP A 132 9.59 -8.01 -0.54
C ASP A 132 8.62 -7.20 0.34
N VAL A 133 7.56 -7.84 0.82
CA VAL A 133 6.61 -7.22 1.76
C VAL A 133 7.30 -6.96 3.10
N ALA A 134 8.09 -7.91 3.58
CA ALA A 134 8.83 -7.82 4.85
C ALA A 134 9.78 -6.60 4.85
N THR A 135 10.52 -6.39 3.77
CA THR A 135 11.44 -5.24 3.61
C THR A 135 10.73 -3.87 3.70
N HIS A 136 9.44 -3.81 3.38
CA HIS A 136 8.64 -2.58 3.40
C HIS A 136 7.55 -2.58 4.48
N ALA A 137 7.69 -3.45 5.48
CA ALA A 137 6.69 -3.61 6.54
C ALA A 137 6.47 -2.32 7.35
N ASP A 138 7.52 -1.54 7.60
CA ASP A 138 7.47 -0.26 8.30
C ASP A 138 6.57 0.77 7.61
N GLN A 139 6.70 0.90 6.29
CA GLN A 139 5.91 1.82 5.49
C GLN A 139 4.43 1.41 5.43
N LEU A 140 4.18 0.11 5.23
CA LEU A 140 2.83 -0.45 5.25
C LEU A 140 2.19 -0.30 6.63
N LEU A 141 2.95 -0.52 7.70
CA LEU A 141 2.48 -0.38 9.07
C LEU A 141 2.08 1.07 9.39
N LEU A 142 2.85 2.05 8.91
CA LEU A 142 2.53 3.46 9.09
C LEU A 142 1.14 3.82 8.52
N HIS A 143 0.88 3.42 7.27
CA HIS A 143 -0.42 3.67 6.62
C HIS A 143 -1.54 2.84 7.25
N THR A 144 -1.25 1.62 7.65
CA THR A 144 -2.21 0.76 8.35
C THR A 144 -2.63 1.36 9.69
N ARG A 145 -1.68 1.86 10.48
CA ARG A 145 -1.95 2.55 11.75
C ARG A 145 -2.80 3.82 11.53
N ALA A 146 -2.50 4.62 10.51
CA ALA A 146 -3.33 5.76 10.14
C ALA A 146 -4.75 5.33 9.75
N GLY A 147 -4.90 4.20 9.06
CA GLY A 147 -6.20 3.62 8.73
C GLY A 147 -6.97 3.13 9.96
N MET A 148 -6.31 2.53 10.94
CA MET A 148 -6.95 2.07 12.19
C MET A 148 -7.54 3.22 13.01
N THR A 149 -6.95 4.40 12.95
CA THR A 149 -7.43 5.61 13.65
C THR A 149 -8.32 6.50 12.80
N HIS A 150 -8.67 6.07 11.58
CA HIS A 150 -9.47 6.86 10.65
C HIS A 150 -10.92 7.05 11.13
N LEU A 151 -11.56 8.16 10.74
CA LEU A 151 -12.96 8.47 11.12
C LEU A 151 -13.97 7.44 10.58
N SER A 152 -13.76 6.95 9.35
CA SER A 152 -14.65 5.97 8.73
C SER A 152 -14.46 4.57 9.30
N VAL A 153 -15.55 3.97 9.79
CA VAL A 153 -15.58 2.59 10.28
C VAL A 153 -15.12 1.58 9.23
N GLN A 154 -15.49 1.80 7.98
CA GLN A 154 -15.13 0.91 6.87
C GLN A 154 -13.61 0.89 6.64
N ILE A 155 -12.95 2.05 6.73
CA ILE A 155 -11.49 2.15 6.58
C ILE A 155 -10.81 1.51 7.80
N ARG A 156 -11.31 1.75 9.03
CA ARG A 156 -10.79 1.09 10.24
C ARG A 156 -10.86 -0.43 10.14
N THR A 157 -12.01 -0.96 9.73
CA THR A 157 -12.18 -2.41 9.56
C THR A 157 -11.21 -2.98 8.52
N PHE A 158 -11.07 -2.31 7.39
CA PHE A 158 -10.13 -2.72 6.35
C PHE A 158 -8.67 -2.65 6.82
N ALA A 159 -8.29 -1.60 7.53
CA ALA A 159 -6.93 -1.45 8.07
C ALA A 159 -6.58 -2.60 9.05
N LEU A 160 -7.56 -3.07 9.87
CA LEU A 160 -7.36 -4.25 10.71
C LEU A 160 -7.15 -5.54 9.89
N GLU A 161 -7.84 -5.68 8.77
CA GLU A 161 -7.63 -6.82 7.85
C GLU A 161 -6.23 -6.79 7.21
N VAL A 162 -5.78 -5.59 6.82
CA VAL A 162 -4.41 -5.39 6.30
C VAL A 162 -3.38 -5.69 7.40
N LEU A 163 -3.59 -5.23 8.62
CA LEU A 163 -2.68 -5.50 9.74
C LEU A 163 -2.58 -7.00 10.03
N GLN A 164 -3.71 -7.71 10.11
CA GLN A 164 -3.70 -9.15 10.34
C GLN A 164 -2.97 -9.92 9.24
N TRP A 165 -3.12 -9.47 7.99
CA TRP A 165 -2.37 -10.03 6.88
C TRP A 165 -0.88 -9.72 7.00
N LEU A 166 -0.51 -8.48 7.29
CA LEU A 166 0.87 -8.03 7.39
C LEU A 166 1.62 -8.74 8.54
N VAL A 167 0.98 -8.86 9.71
CA VAL A 167 1.53 -9.60 10.86
C VAL A 167 1.72 -11.09 10.56
N ARG A 168 0.87 -11.68 9.72
CA ARG A 168 1.03 -13.09 9.32
C ARG A 168 2.21 -13.29 8.37
N VAL A 169 2.47 -12.33 7.46
CA VAL A 169 3.50 -12.43 6.42
C VAL A 169 4.86 -11.95 6.94
N ALA A 170 4.88 -10.87 7.69
CA ALA A 170 6.08 -10.17 8.13
C ALA A 170 5.98 -9.79 9.63
N GLY A 171 5.60 -10.74 10.48
CA GLY A 171 5.31 -10.49 11.89
C GLY A 171 6.52 -9.94 12.65
N ASP A 172 7.69 -10.53 12.44
CA ASP A 172 8.92 -10.13 13.12
C ASP A 172 9.34 -8.70 12.73
N GLU A 173 9.28 -8.36 11.44
CA GLU A 173 9.61 -7.03 10.95
C GLU A 173 8.59 -5.98 11.45
N VAL A 174 7.32 -6.34 11.53
CA VAL A 174 6.27 -5.44 12.05
C VAL A 174 6.49 -5.09 13.51
N VAL A 175 6.92 -6.03 14.34
CA VAL A 175 7.14 -5.80 15.78
C VAL A 175 8.51 -5.21 16.09
N SER A 176 9.53 -5.50 15.27
CA SER A 176 10.89 -5.02 15.47
C SER A 176 11.18 -3.66 14.84
N CYS A 177 10.42 -3.25 13.79
CA CYS A 177 10.67 -1.98 13.12
C CYS A 177 10.50 -0.77 14.05
N ALA A 178 11.07 0.36 13.66
CA ALA A 178 11.03 1.61 14.41
C ALA A 178 9.60 2.07 14.76
N GLY A 179 9.25 2.04 16.04
CA GLY A 179 7.90 2.35 16.55
C GLY A 179 6.85 1.27 16.23
N GLY A 180 7.26 0.12 15.72
CA GLY A 180 6.38 -1.02 15.46
C GLY A 180 5.75 -1.54 16.75
N TRP A 181 6.53 -1.74 17.79
CA TRP A 181 6.03 -2.26 19.06
C TRP A 181 5.25 -1.24 19.88
N VAL A 182 5.89 -0.19 20.34
CA VAL A 182 5.29 0.78 21.29
C VAL A 182 4.14 1.56 20.67
N LYS A 183 4.33 2.12 19.47
CA LYS A 183 3.28 2.93 18.83
C LYS A 183 2.06 2.11 18.46
N MET A 184 2.23 0.82 18.12
CA MET A 184 1.10 -0.06 17.85
C MET A 184 0.35 -0.45 19.13
N LEU A 185 1.05 -0.77 20.22
CA LEU A 185 0.44 -1.01 21.52
C LEU A 185 -0.40 0.19 21.98
N LYS A 186 0.17 1.40 21.94
CA LYS A 186 -0.57 2.63 22.25
C LYS A 186 -1.78 2.84 21.35
N CYS A 187 -1.65 2.56 20.05
CA CYS A 187 -2.76 2.62 19.12
C CYS A 187 -3.89 1.67 19.54
N PHE A 188 -3.59 0.42 19.84
CA PHE A 188 -4.58 -0.55 20.30
C PHE A 188 -5.24 -0.16 21.62
N LEU A 189 -4.46 0.27 22.61
CA LEU A 189 -5.00 0.73 23.90
C LEU A 189 -5.97 1.91 23.70
N SER A 190 -5.61 2.85 22.82
CA SER A 190 -6.47 3.98 22.47
C SER A 190 -7.76 3.54 21.75
N LEU A 191 -7.69 2.58 20.82
CA LEU A 191 -8.83 2.08 20.05
C LEU A 191 -9.81 1.29 20.93
N LEU A 192 -9.28 0.51 21.87
CA LEU A 192 -10.07 -0.29 22.82
C LEU A 192 -10.50 0.53 24.03
N ILE A 193 -10.05 1.79 24.16
CA ILE A 193 -10.33 2.69 25.29
C ILE A 193 -9.82 2.08 26.62
N TRP A 194 -8.75 1.30 26.55
CA TRP A 194 -8.08 0.76 27.72
C TRP A 194 -7.07 1.78 28.24
N LYS A 195 -7.29 2.27 29.46
CA LYS A 195 -6.45 3.33 30.02
C LYS A 195 -5.21 2.74 30.68
N SER A 196 -4.04 3.30 30.39
CA SER A 196 -2.86 3.12 31.21
C SER A 196 -2.93 4.03 32.43
N GLU A 197 -2.63 3.51 33.63
CA GLU A 197 -2.47 4.32 34.83
C GLU A 197 -1.25 5.23 34.65
N GLY A 198 -1.46 6.52 34.56
CA GLY A 198 -0.37 7.51 34.42
C GLY A 198 -0.51 8.49 33.25
N GLU A 199 -1.31 8.21 32.26
CA GLU A 199 -1.61 9.21 31.24
C GLU A 199 -2.60 10.24 31.81
N GLY A 200 -2.12 11.49 31.98
CA GLY A 200 -2.89 12.60 32.53
C GLY A 200 -4.20 12.82 31.80
N LYS A 201 -5.12 13.56 32.46
CA LYS A 201 -6.49 13.87 32.08
C LYS A 201 -6.72 14.38 30.64
N TRP A 202 -5.67 14.55 29.82
CA TRP A 202 -5.72 15.05 28.45
C TRP A 202 -5.98 13.97 27.40
N SER A 203 -5.84 12.69 27.71
CA SER A 203 -6.13 11.61 26.76
C SER A 203 -7.56 11.07 26.86
N GLN A 204 -8.54 11.92 27.24
CA GLN A 204 -9.93 11.61 26.92
C GLN A 204 -10.10 11.77 25.40
N ALA A 205 -9.58 10.81 24.63
CA ALA A 205 -10.07 10.60 23.29
C ALA A 205 -11.57 10.39 23.41
N LYS A 206 -12.34 11.43 23.02
CA LYS A 206 -13.79 11.34 22.93
C LYS A 206 -14.06 10.03 22.19
N SER A 207 -14.74 9.11 22.85
CA SER A 207 -15.25 7.90 22.25
C SER A 207 -15.81 8.25 20.86
N TYR A 208 -15.17 7.79 19.81
CA TYR A 208 -15.68 7.94 18.45
C TYR A 208 -16.94 7.09 18.34
N GLY A 209 -18.10 7.64 18.75
CA GLY A 209 -19.39 6.99 18.70
C GLY A 209 -19.48 5.70 19.54
N LYS A 210 -20.67 5.18 19.77
CA LYS A 210 -20.84 3.84 20.36
C LYS A 210 -20.01 2.86 19.56
N SER A 211 -18.93 2.35 20.16
CA SER A 211 -18.04 1.41 19.52
C SER A 211 -18.86 0.21 19.06
N ASP A 212 -18.89 -0.05 17.77
CA ASP A 212 -19.56 -1.23 17.24
C ASP A 212 -18.89 -2.47 17.85
N ALA A 213 -19.65 -3.27 18.58
CA ALA A 213 -19.14 -4.46 19.27
C ALA A 213 -18.37 -5.40 18.30
N LYS A 214 -18.81 -5.48 17.04
CA LYS A 214 -18.12 -6.25 16.01
C LYS A 214 -16.75 -5.67 15.66
N LEU A 215 -16.61 -4.34 15.66
CA LEU A 215 -15.33 -3.69 15.41
C LEU A 215 -14.37 -3.93 16.59
N GLN A 216 -14.86 -3.88 17.83
CA GLN A 216 -14.05 -4.18 19.02
C GLN A 216 -13.54 -5.62 19.02
N VAL A 217 -14.35 -6.59 18.61
CA VAL A 217 -13.92 -7.99 18.45
C VAL A 217 -12.79 -8.07 17.43
N LYS A 218 -12.94 -7.46 16.25
CA LYS A 218 -11.88 -7.42 15.22
C LYS A 218 -10.60 -6.73 15.73
N GLN A 219 -10.72 -5.69 16.54
CA GLN A 219 -9.58 -5.01 17.16
C GLN A 219 -8.84 -5.94 18.15
N MET A 220 -9.59 -6.69 18.96
CA MET A 220 -8.99 -7.66 19.89
C MET A 220 -8.35 -8.84 19.14
N ASP A 221 -8.96 -9.32 18.07
CA ASP A 221 -8.37 -10.39 17.25
C ASP A 221 -7.07 -9.91 16.59
N ALA A 222 -7.04 -8.67 16.10
CA ALA A 222 -5.84 -8.07 15.53
C ALA A 222 -4.74 -7.86 16.59
N LEU A 223 -5.10 -7.41 17.79
CA LEU A 223 -4.18 -7.31 18.93
C LEU A 223 -3.65 -8.69 19.34
N THR A 224 -4.51 -9.70 19.33
CA THR A 224 -4.11 -11.09 19.63
C THR A 224 -3.05 -11.59 18.66
N ALA A 225 -3.25 -11.35 17.35
CA ALA A 225 -2.27 -11.71 16.32
C ALA A 225 -0.95 -10.93 16.49
N PHE A 226 -1.03 -9.63 16.76
CA PHE A 226 0.12 -8.77 16.97
C PHE A 226 0.93 -9.17 18.22
N LEU A 227 0.29 -9.41 19.36
CA LEU A 227 0.98 -9.86 20.57
C LEU A 227 1.57 -11.27 20.42
N ARG A 228 0.93 -12.14 19.64
CA ARG A 228 1.51 -13.45 19.34
C ARG A 228 2.81 -13.31 18.55
N ALA A 229 2.86 -12.44 17.56
CA ALA A 229 4.08 -12.19 16.79
C ALA A 229 5.20 -11.58 17.65
N GLY A 230 4.85 -10.71 18.61
CA GLY A 230 5.88 -10.04 19.42
C GLY A 230 6.35 -10.78 20.66
N LEU A 231 5.47 -11.57 21.29
CA LEU A 231 5.74 -12.22 22.59
C LEU A 231 6.08 -13.72 22.48
N TYR A 232 5.76 -14.38 21.37
CA TYR A 232 6.13 -15.79 21.20
C TYR A 232 7.51 -15.91 20.57
N HIS A 233 8.16 -17.03 20.83
CA HIS A 233 9.37 -17.36 20.09
C HIS A 233 9.02 -17.47 18.61
N ALA A 234 9.78 -16.81 17.76
CA ALA A 234 9.75 -17.12 16.34
C ALA A 234 9.95 -18.63 16.21
N GLN A 235 9.00 -19.31 15.56
CA GLN A 235 9.28 -20.69 15.17
C GLN A 235 10.42 -20.58 14.18
N VAL A 236 11.62 -20.87 14.63
CA VAL A 236 12.75 -21.13 13.75
C VAL A 236 12.28 -22.28 12.89
N VAL A 237 11.71 -21.98 11.72
CA VAL A 237 11.66 -22.93 10.64
C VAL A 237 13.13 -23.23 10.44
N SER A 238 13.57 -24.39 10.96
CA SER A 238 14.88 -24.93 10.67
C SER A 238 14.91 -25.12 9.15
N ILE A 239 15.27 -24.04 8.46
CA ILE A 239 15.76 -24.13 7.10
C ILE A 239 16.94 -25.06 7.27
N SER A 240 16.78 -26.28 6.80
CA SER A 240 17.84 -27.27 6.76
C SER A 240 19.08 -26.54 6.28
N ASN A 241 20.05 -26.42 7.17
CA ASN A 241 21.35 -25.85 6.87
C ASN A 241 22.07 -26.76 5.86
N ASP A 242 21.52 -26.81 4.65
CA ASP A 242 22.32 -27.13 3.51
C ASP A 242 23.28 -25.95 3.36
N SER A 243 24.51 -26.23 3.63
CA SER A 243 25.71 -25.41 3.71
C SER A 243 25.99 -24.57 2.44
N ASN A 244 24.98 -23.94 1.92
CA ASN A 244 25.11 -22.98 0.86
C ASN A 244 25.40 -21.63 1.49
N PHE A 245 26.64 -21.21 1.38
CA PHE A 245 27.05 -19.84 1.69
C PHE A 245 26.00 -18.89 1.09
N PRO A 246 25.37 -18.00 1.88
CA PRO A 246 24.18 -17.25 1.47
C PRO A 246 24.54 -16.10 0.52
N LEU A 247 25.16 -16.40 -0.61
CA LEU A 247 25.45 -15.42 -1.65
C LEU A 247 24.18 -14.77 -2.23
N TRP A 248 23.03 -15.37 -2.02
CA TRP A 248 21.72 -14.89 -2.43
C TRP A 248 21.01 -14.04 -1.36
N GLN A 249 21.51 -14.04 -0.13
CA GLN A 249 21.07 -13.11 0.90
C GLN A 249 21.96 -11.86 0.94
N THR A 250 22.54 -11.49 -0.20
CA THR A 250 23.37 -10.27 -0.30
C THR A 250 22.62 -9.01 0.13
N GLU A 251 21.27 -9.01 0.04
CA GLU A 251 20.43 -7.91 0.52
C GLU A 251 20.62 -7.63 2.02
N HIS A 252 20.84 -8.64 2.83
CA HIS A 252 21.14 -8.48 4.26
C HIS A 252 22.55 -7.89 4.54
N HIS A 253 23.43 -7.98 3.57
CA HIS A 253 24.79 -7.50 3.67
C HIS A 253 25.07 -6.26 2.81
N MET A 254 24.10 -5.81 2.03
CA MET A 254 24.19 -4.57 1.29
C MET A 254 24.01 -3.38 2.23
N LEU A 255 24.70 -2.28 1.89
CA LEU A 255 24.44 -1.01 2.53
C LEU A 255 22.95 -0.70 2.41
N SER A 256 22.29 -0.48 3.55
CA SER A 256 20.87 -0.16 3.58
C SER A 256 20.58 1.04 2.67
N GLU A 257 19.64 0.90 1.75
CA GLU A 257 19.12 2.01 0.95
C GLU A 257 18.41 3.06 1.80
N ARG A 258 18.13 2.75 3.07
CA ARG A 258 17.58 3.70 4.04
C ARG A 258 18.62 4.77 4.32
N SER A 259 18.29 6.00 4.03
CA SER A 259 19.16 7.17 4.16
C SER A 259 19.72 7.40 5.58
N ASN A 260 19.23 6.72 6.59
CA ASN A 260 19.72 6.83 7.96
C ASN A 260 19.48 5.54 8.76
N VAL A 261 20.33 4.53 8.55
CA VAL A 261 20.32 3.26 9.31
C VAL A 261 20.51 3.51 10.80
N TYR A 262 21.26 4.53 11.17
CA TYR A 262 21.58 4.89 12.56
C TYR A 262 20.67 5.98 13.12
N ALA A 263 19.53 6.26 12.49
CA ALA A 263 18.55 7.24 13.01
C ALA A 263 18.12 6.92 14.44
N HIS A 264 18.08 5.64 14.81
CA HIS A 264 17.75 5.18 16.16
C HIS A 264 18.79 5.62 17.22
N LEU A 265 20.04 5.82 16.82
CA LEU A 265 21.08 6.27 17.76
C LEU A 265 20.95 7.76 18.11
N ASN A 266 20.20 8.52 17.33
CA ASN A 266 19.89 9.95 17.54
C ASN A 266 21.09 10.81 17.95
N LEU A 267 22.27 10.55 17.35
CA LEU A 267 23.55 11.14 17.75
C LEU A 267 23.61 12.66 17.57
N PHE A 268 22.81 13.23 16.68
CA PHE A 268 22.91 14.64 16.26
C PHE A 268 21.56 15.36 16.13
N SER A 269 20.46 14.76 16.58
CA SER A 269 19.12 15.32 16.38
C SER A 269 18.36 15.56 17.70
N ALA A 270 17.13 16.01 17.60
CA ALA A 270 16.23 16.31 18.72
C ALA A 270 16.10 15.13 19.72
N THR A 271 15.54 15.39 20.87
CA THR A 271 15.33 14.41 21.96
C THR A 271 14.84 13.06 21.44
N ARG A 272 15.44 11.99 21.96
CA ARG A 272 15.12 10.60 21.62
C ARG A 272 13.62 10.36 21.72
N ASP A 273 13.00 9.91 20.62
CA ASP A 273 11.62 9.44 20.63
C ASP A 273 11.60 7.97 21.10
N GLU A 274 11.42 7.77 22.39
CA GLU A 274 11.37 6.42 23.00
C GLU A 274 10.26 5.55 22.41
N GLU A 275 9.24 6.16 21.79
CA GLU A 275 8.18 5.42 21.13
C GLU A 275 8.57 4.92 19.74
N ALA A 276 9.59 5.54 19.14
CA ALA A 276 10.11 5.16 17.83
C ALA A 276 11.29 4.19 17.91
N GLU A 277 11.60 3.68 19.09
CA GLU A 277 12.64 2.67 19.25
C GLU A 277 12.30 1.37 18.52
N MET A 278 13.37 0.68 18.11
CA MET A 278 13.32 -0.65 17.54
C MET A 278 13.51 -1.68 18.66
N PHE A 279 12.68 -2.70 18.67
CA PHE A 279 12.74 -3.79 19.64
C PHE A 279 12.92 -5.11 18.89
N GLU A 280 14.16 -5.44 18.56
CA GLU A 280 14.51 -6.68 17.84
C GLU A 280 14.38 -7.89 18.75
N ASP A 281 14.78 -7.74 20.01
CA ASP A 281 14.75 -8.83 20.97
C ASP A 281 13.37 -9.02 21.61
N ARG A 282 12.96 -10.27 21.75
CA ARG A 282 11.70 -10.64 22.39
C ARG A 282 11.66 -10.22 23.86
N GLU A 283 12.74 -10.37 24.57
CA GLU A 283 12.87 -10.03 26.00
C GLU A 283 12.64 -8.54 26.22
N ASP A 284 13.20 -7.69 25.38
CA ASP A 284 12.95 -6.26 25.43
C ASP A 284 11.50 -5.91 25.11
N ARG A 285 10.88 -6.63 24.14
CA ARG A 285 9.44 -6.48 23.87
C ARG A 285 8.57 -6.88 25.05
N GLN A 286 8.92 -7.98 25.77
CA GLN A 286 8.22 -8.41 26.97
C GLN A 286 8.37 -7.40 28.11
N ARG A 287 9.59 -6.88 28.33
CA ARG A 287 9.85 -5.82 29.34
C ARG A 287 9.00 -4.59 29.10
N VAL A 288 9.03 -4.06 27.87
CA VAL A 288 8.26 -2.88 27.49
C VAL A 288 6.74 -3.14 27.60
N PHE A 289 6.29 -4.33 27.21
CA PHE A 289 4.89 -4.71 27.34
C PHE A 289 4.45 -4.74 28.81
N ASN A 290 5.23 -5.39 29.69
CA ASN A 290 4.97 -5.44 31.12
C ASN A 290 4.87 -4.04 31.74
N ASP A 291 5.83 -3.15 31.40
CA ASP A 291 5.92 -1.84 32.04
C ASP A 291 4.87 -0.84 31.54
N ARG A 292 4.54 -0.90 30.24
CA ARG A 292 3.72 0.15 29.58
C ARG A 292 2.30 -0.29 29.22
N ALA A 293 2.06 -1.57 28.98
CA ALA A 293 0.79 -2.02 28.40
C ALA A 293 0.03 -3.04 29.26
N GLU A 294 0.72 -3.92 29.95
CA GLU A 294 0.11 -5.05 30.66
C GLU A 294 -0.98 -4.63 31.66
N PRO A 295 -0.81 -3.61 32.53
CA PRO A 295 -1.84 -3.22 33.49
C PRO A 295 -3.14 -2.80 32.80
N ALA A 296 -3.01 -2.03 31.71
CA ALA A 296 -4.15 -1.56 30.94
C ALA A 296 -4.85 -2.71 30.19
N VAL A 297 -4.06 -3.64 29.64
CA VAL A 297 -4.55 -4.84 28.94
C VAL A 297 -5.29 -5.75 29.89
N VAL A 298 -4.74 -6.04 31.08
CA VAL A 298 -5.37 -6.90 32.08
C VAL A 298 -6.70 -6.32 32.54
N THR A 299 -6.73 -5.03 32.90
CA THR A 299 -7.97 -4.34 33.30
C THR A 299 -9.01 -4.37 32.19
N GLY A 300 -8.59 -4.08 30.94
CA GLY A 300 -9.49 -4.11 29.78
C GLY A 300 -10.02 -5.52 29.47
N LEU A 301 -9.20 -6.55 29.63
CA LEU A 301 -9.60 -7.94 29.46
C LEU A 301 -10.63 -8.38 30.49
N GLU A 302 -10.51 -7.98 31.75
CA GLU A 302 -11.51 -8.28 32.76
C GLU A 302 -12.87 -7.67 32.43
N GLN A 303 -12.88 -6.45 31.92
CA GLN A 303 -14.11 -5.79 31.46
C GLN A 303 -14.72 -6.52 30.26
N ALA A 304 -13.91 -6.90 29.26
CA ALA A 304 -14.37 -7.60 28.08
C ALA A 304 -14.87 -9.03 28.41
N LEU A 305 -14.25 -9.74 29.35
CA LEU A 305 -14.72 -11.05 29.81
C LEU A 305 -16.09 -10.95 30.50
N LYS A 306 -16.32 -9.90 31.31
CA LYS A 306 -17.62 -9.63 31.96
C LYS A 306 -18.72 -9.34 30.93
N ALA A 307 -18.38 -8.72 29.79
CA ALA A 307 -19.36 -8.45 28.72
C ALA A 307 -19.88 -9.74 28.05
N GLY A 308 -19.10 -10.83 28.06
CA GLY A 308 -19.51 -12.13 27.53
C GLY A 308 -19.63 -12.18 25.99
N GLY A 309 -20.29 -13.20 25.45
CA GLY A 309 -20.55 -13.36 24.01
C GLY A 309 -19.29 -13.49 23.15
N GLU A 310 -19.30 -12.88 21.96
CA GLU A 310 -18.13 -12.86 21.05
C GLU A 310 -16.95 -12.08 21.63
N MET A 311 -17.26 -10.99 22.32
CA MET A 311 -16.28 -10.16 23.02
C MET A 311 -15.53 -10.96 24.10
N GLY A 312 -16.27 -11.71 24.93
CA GLY A 312 -15.67 -12.55 25.97
C GLY A 312 -14.81 -13.67 25.38
N ARG A 313 -15.17 -14.25 24.23
CA ARG A 313 -14.36 -15.26 23.53
C ARG A 313 -13.05 -14.67 22.99
N ALA A 314 -13.11 -13.50 22.34
CA ALA A 314 -11.91 -12.81 21.86
C ALA A 314 -11.00 -12.39 23.05
N ALA A 315 -11.57 -11.90 24.14
CA ALA A 315 -10.84 -11.58 25.36
C ALA A 315 -10.17 -12.81 26.00
N ALA A 316 -10.84 -13.96 26.00
CA ALA A 316 -10.24 -15.20 26.50
C ALA A 316 -9.04 -15.67 25.67
N GLN A 317 -9.13 -15.55 24.35
CA GLN A 317 -8.01 -15.85 23.45
C GLN A 317 -6.83 -14.90 23.68
N LEU A 318 -7.11 -13.60 23.76
CA LEU A 318 -6.11 -12.59 24.03
C LEU A 318 -5.41 -12.82 25.38
N ARG A 319 -6.20 -13.11 26.44
CA ARG A 319 -5.67 -13.45 27.77
C ARG A 319 -4.73 -14.68 27.73
N LYS A 320 -5.12 -15.69 26.94
CA LYS A 320 -4.26 -16.87 26.75
C LYS A 320 -2.94 -16.47 26.10
N VAL A 321 -2.96 -15.67 25.04
CA VAL A 321 -1.74 -15.23 24.33
C VAL A 321 -0.84 -14.41 25.25
N VAL A 322 -1.39 -13.48 26.04
CA VAL A 322 -0.61 -12.70 27.00
C VAL A 322 0.03 -13.63 28.05
N ARG A 323 -0.75 -14.51 28.67
CA ARG A 323 -0.24 -15.44 29.68
C ARG A 323 0.87 -16.35 29.14
N ASP A 324 0.64 -16.95 27.96
CA ASP A 324 1.58 -17.90 27.38
C ASP A 324 2.84 -17.17 26.85
N GLY A 325 2.68 -15.94 26.31
CA GLY A 325 3.79 -15.11 25.83
C GLY A 325 4.63 -14.46 26.92
N MET A 326 4.10 -14.33 28.13
CA MET A 326 4.80 -13.79 29.31
C MET A 326 5.22 -14.87 30.31
N ALA A 327 4.99 -16.16 30.03
CA ALA A 327 5.21 -17.23 30.96
C ALA A 327 6.68 -17.42 31.39
N ASP A 328 7.61 -17.08 30.53
CA ASP A 328 9.07 -17.14 30.71
C ASP A 328 9.69 -15.77 31.04
N PHE A 329 8.87 -14.73 31.18
CA PHE A 329 9.36 -13.40 31.55
C PHE A 329 9.73 -13.38 33.03
N HIS A 330 11.02 -13.28 33.33
CA HIS A 330 11.52 -13.04 34.67
C HIS A 330 11.83 -11.55 34.84
N ARG A 331 11.11 -10.91 35.75
CA ARG A 331 11.42 -9.54 36.12
C ARG A 331 12.78 -9.58 36.86
N GLU A 332 13.84 -9.12 36.18
CA GLU A 332 15.10 -8.85 36.88
C GLU A 332 14.82 -7.75 37.90
N GLU A 333 14.77 -8.12 39.19
CA GLU A 333 14.85 -7.13 40.26
C GLU A 333 16.24 -6.52 40.16
N ILE A 334 16.33 -5.31 39.64
CA ILE A 334 17.55 -4.51 39.70
C ILE A 334 17.74 -4.24 41.21
N ILE A 335 18.60 -5.03 41.85
CA ILE A 335 19.10 -4.76 43.20
C ILE A 335 19.94 -3.49 43.03
N VAL A 336 19.37 -2.34 43.40
CA VAL A 336 20.05 -1.04 43.48
C VAL A 336 20.86 -1.01 44.80
#